data_772837c2d0e1ddb1cc0940a118dae21e
#
_entry.id   772837c2d0e1ddb1cc0940a118dae21e
#
_cell.length_a   1.000
_cell.length_b   1.000
_cell.length_c   1.000
_cell.angle_alpha   90.00
_cell.angle_beta   90.00
_cell.angle_gamma   90.00
#
_symmetry.space_group_name_H-M   'P 1'
#
loop_
_entity.id
_entity.type
_entity.pdbx_description
1 polymer ?
#
loop_
_entity_poly.entity_id
_entity_poly.type
_entity_poly.pdbx_seq_one_letter_code
_entity_poly.pdbx_strand_id
1 'polypeptide(L)'
;ILDNSSSTIQYLHNNFLIDVYLQCIIREEIISTIIKNRIPITIYGHGWDAFADKCDILIPEYTKYLDIRKEVTYNRLPAIYSNARLSLNQMPWFKGGMHDRIPLALMNGCLSLTDASTYLTDVLNIGENEGVYTYSLENIESVPDIIMDILNNTAYDNCVPEIINSLSDKNCVLENINSLSDN
;
A
#
# COMPACT_ATOMS: atom_id res chain seq x y z
N ILE A 1 -36.11 -11.79 -22.92
CA ILE A 1 -35.29 -12.18 -21.74
C ILE A 1 -33.76 -12.10 -22.04
N LEU A 2 -33.35 -12.12 -23.31
CA LEU A 2 -31.92 -12.08 -23.72
C LEU A 2 -31.30 -10.67 -23.74
N ASP A 3 -32.10 -9.63 -23.71
CA ASP A 3 -31.64 -8.24 -23.84
C ASP A 3 -31.07 -7.66 -22.48
N ASN A 4 -31.53 -8.18 -21.35
CA ASN A 4 -31.10 -7.71 -20.05
C ASN A 4 -29.68 -8.19 -19.64
N SER A 5 -29.20 -9.32 -20.16
CA SER A 5 -27.88 -9.83 -19.81
C SER A 5 -26.75 -9.04 -20.45
N SER A 6 -26.91 -8.59 -21.69
CA SER A 6 -25.91 -7.80 -22.41
C SER A 6 -25.76 -6.41 -21.78
N SER A 7 -26.86 -5.75 -21.42
CA SER A 7 -26.82 -4.44 -20.75
C SER A 7 -26.22 -4.52 -19.34
N THR A 8 -26.49 -5.59 -18.60
CA THR A 8 -25.91 -5.83 -17.27
C THR A 8 -24.40 -6.07 -17.35
N ILE A 9 -23.93 -6.89 -18.30
CA ILE A 9 -22.51 -7.13 -18.53
C ILE A 9 -21.79 -5.83 -18.91
N GLN A 10 -22.37 -5.03 -19.81
CA GLN A 10 -21.81 -3.75 -20.21
C GLN A 10 -21.74 -2.77 -19.02
N TYR A 11 -22.78 -2.74 -18.18
CA TYR A 11 -22.79 -1.92 -16.97
C TYR A 11 -21.69 -2.34 -15.99
N LEU A 12 -21.55 -3.63 -15.71
CA LEU A 12 -20.49 -4.15 -14.84
C LEU A 12 -19.10 -3.86 -15.39
N HIS A 13 -18.91 -4.02 -16.70
CA HIS A 13 -17.65 -3.71 -17.36
C HIS A 13 -17.27 -2.23 -17.24
N ASN A 14 -18.23 -1.34 -17.49
CA ASN A 14 -18.01 0.10 -17.37
C ASN A 14 -17.67 0.51 -15.93
N ASN A 15 -18.36 -0.04 -14.92
CA ASN A 15 -18.04 0.23 -13.53
C ASN A 15 -16.65 -0.27 -13.15
N PHE A 16 -16.26 -1.45 -13.63
CA PHE A 16 -14.91 -1.97 -13.42
C PHE A 16 -13.83 -1.05 -14.02
N LEU A 17 -14.03 -0.54 -15.23
CA LEU A 17 -13.09 0.39 -15.86
C LEU A 17 -12.98 1.71 -15.09
N ILE A 18 -14.10 2.25 -14.62
CA ILE A 18 -14.12 3.46 -13.79
C ILE A 18 -13.36 3.22 -12.48
N ASP A 19 -13.59 2.09 -11.83
CA ASP A 19 -12.93 1.71 -10.60
C ASP A 19 -11.40 1.64 -10.78
N VAL A 20 -10.94 0.90 -11.79
CA VAL A 20 -9.51 0.79 -12.11
C VAL A 20 -8.91 2.17 -12.41
N TYR A 21 -9.61 3.00 -13.15
CA TYR A 21 -9.16 4.35 -13.49
C TYR A 21 -9.00 5.23 -12.25
N LEU A 22 -9.98 5.23 -11.34
CA LEU A 22 -9.93 5.97 -10.09
C LEU A 22 -8.78 5.49 -9.20
N GLN A 23 -8.55 4.19 -9.11
CA GLN A 23 -7.42 3.64 -8.37
C GLN A 23 -6.07 4.13 -8.93
N CYS A 24 -5.95 4.20 -10.26
CA CYS A 24 -4.74 4.72 -10.90
C CYS A 24 -4.52 6.20 -10.56
N ILE A 25 -5.56 7.04 -10.65
CA ILE A 25 -5.47 8.48 -10.32
C ILE A 25 -5.02 8.67 -8.88
N ILE A 26 -5.68 8.04 -7.92
CA ILE A 26 -5.35 8.17 -6.50
C ILE A 26 -3.89 7.74 -6.25
N ARG A 27 -3.47 6.66 -6.88
CA ARG A 27 -2.11 6.14 -6.76
C ARG A 27 -1.07 7.11 -7.32
N GLU A 28 -1.32 7.66 -8.51
CA GLU A 28 -0.46 8.67 -9.13
C GLU A 28 -0.38 9.95 -8.27
N GLU A 29 -1.49 10.37 -7.67
CA GLU A 29 -1.55 11.56 -6.83
C GLU A 29 -0.73 11.38 -5.55
N ILE A 30 -0.87 10.26 -4.86
CA ILE A 30 -0.07 9.95 -3.67
C ILE A 30 1.42 9.95 -4.00
N ILE A 31 1.83 9.25 -5.06
CA ILE A 31 3.23 9.20 -5.47
C ILE A 31 3.74 10.58 -5.89
N SER A 32 2.95 11.35 -6.64
CA SER A 32 3.31 12.72 -7.03
C SER A 32 3.56 13.61 -5.80
N THR A 33 2.71 13.48 -4.79
CA THR A 33 2.83 14.25 -3.55
C THR A 33 4.10 13.87 -2.79
N ILE A 34 4.44 12.59 -2.71
CA ILE A 34 5.67 12.10 -2.09
C ILE A 34 6.92 12.64 -2.80
N ILE A 35 7.01 12.51 -4.12
CA ILE A 35 8.20 12.93 -4.87
C ILE A 35 8.34 14.46 -4.97
N LYS A 36 7.23 15.23 -4.99
CA LYS A 36 7.26 16.70 -4.89
C LYS A 36 7.88 17.16 -3.57
N ASN A 37 7.70 16.41 -2.51
CA ASN A 37 8.32 16.65 -1.20
C ASN A 37 9.72 16.04 -1.07
N ARG A 38 10.32 15.58 -2.20
CA ARG A 38 11.70 15.05 -2.25
C ARG A 38 11.94 13.81 -1.40
N ILE A 39 10.92 13.01 -1.18
CA ILE A 39 11.02 11.74 -0.45
C ILE A 39 11.31 10.63 -1.46
N PRO A 40 12.42 9.90 -1.33
CA PRO A 40 12.76 8.80 -2.23
C PRO A 40 11.78 7.64 -2.10
N ILE A 41 11.28 7.15 -3.23
CA ILE A 41 10.38 5.99 -3.30
C ILE A 41 10.78 5.07 -4.43
N THR A 42 10.72 3.75 -4.18
CA THR A 42 10.88 2.72 -5.21
C THR A 42 9.54 2.06 -5.47
N ILE A 43 9.15 1.97 -6.73
CA ILE A 43 7.91 1.35 -7.18
C ILE A 43 8.24 0.07 -7.96
N TYR A 44 7.53 -1.00 -7.67
CA TYR A 44 7.60 -2.25 -8.43
C TYR A 44 6.29 -2.50 -9.16
N GLY A 45 6.35 -2.71 -10.48
CA GLY A 45 5.16 -3.06 -11.25
C GLY A 45 5.17 -2.53 -12.68
N HIS A 46 4.04 -2.72 -13.37
CA HIS A 46 3.81 -2.26 -14.73
C HIS A 46 2.96 -0.99 -14.77
N GLY A 47 2.98 -0.32 -15.95
CA GLY A 47 2.09 0.79 -16.26
C GLY A 47 2.53 2.14 -15.69
N TRP A 48 3.74 2.23 -15.17
CA TRP A 48 4.28 3.47 -14.61
C TRP A 48 4.98 4.38 -15.65
N ASP A 49 5.16 3.89 -16.90
CA ASP A 49 5.85 4.66 -17.95
C ASP A 49 5.12 5.97 -18.26
N ALA A 50 3.80 5.92 -18.44
CA ALA A 50 2.97 7.10 -18.69
C ALA A 50 2.98 8.10 -17.50
N PHE A 51 3.13 7.61 -16.28
CA PHE A 51 3.29 8.44 -15.11
C PHE A 51 4.68 9.11 -15.08
N ALA A 52 5.74 8.37 -15.43
CA ALA A 52 7.08 8.92 -15.56
C ALA A 52 7.14 10.05 -16.59
N ASP A 53 6.51 9.87 -17.77
CA ASP A 53 6.39 10.93 -18.79
C ASP A 53 5.68 12.18 -18.28
N LYS A 54 4.64 12.02 -17.44
CA LYS A 54 3.98 13.15 -16.76
C LYS A 54 4.92 13.84 -15.76
N CYS A 55 5.70 13.05 -15.01
CA CYS A 55 6.64 13.59 -14.04
C CYS A 55 7.76 14.40 -14.70
N ASP A 56 8.24 14.01 -15.87
CA ASP A 56 9.24 14.77 -16.65
C ASP A 56 8.79 16.22 -16.92
N ILE A 57 7.48 16.41 -17.10
CA ILE A 57 6.90 17.72 -17.39
C ILE A 57 6.59 18.51 -16.12
N LEU A 58 6.06 17.83 -15.11
CA LEU A 58 5.40 18.49 -13.96
C LEU A 58 6.29 18.57 -12.72
N ILE A 59 7.29 17.70 -12.58
CA ILE A 59 8.09 17.59 -11.36
C ILE A 59 9.57 17.58 -11.74
N PRO A 60 10.23 18.75 -11.75
CA PRO A 60 11.66 18.83 -12.06
C PRO A 60 12.50 17.90 -11.20
N GLU A 61 13.46 17.20 -11.81
CA GLU A 61 14.40 16.31 -11.13
C GLU A 61 13.75 15.10 -10.41
N TYR A 62 12.50 14.72 -10.77
CA TYR A 62 11.79 13.60 -10.14
C TYR A 62 12.60 12.30 -10.12
N THR A 63 13.47 12.08 -11.11
CA THR A 63 14.34 10.89 -11.21
C THR A 63 15.29 10.72 -10.03
N LYS A 64 15.51 11.77 -9.24
CA LYS A 64 16.29 11.68 -7.99
C LYS A 64 15.50 11.03 -6.85
N TYR A 65 14.18 11.02 -6.96
CA TYR A 65 13.27 10.61 -5.88
C TYR A 65 12.39 9.43 -6.28
N LEU A 66 12.27 9.09 -7.56
CA LEU A 66 11.44 8.01 -8.08
C LEU A 66 12.29 6.96 -8.78
N ASP A 67 12.29 5.74 -8.25
CA ASP A 67 12.91 4.56 -8.86
C ASP A 67 11.80 3.57 -9.28
N ILE A 68 11.62 3.38 -10.57
CA ILE A 68 10.61 2.47 -11.13
C ILE A 68 11.30 1.18 -11.55
N ARG A 69 10.86 0.07 -10.99
CA ARG A 69 11.38 -1.27 -11.25
C ARG A 69 10.32 -2.19 -11.81
N LYS A 70 10.74 -3.21 -12.53
CA LYS A 70 9.86 -4.27 -13.03
C LYS A 70 9.15 -4.96 -11.86
N GLU A 71 7.99 -5.52 -12.17
CA GLU A 71 7.28 -6.36 -11.22
C GLU A 71 8.16 -7.52 -10.72
N VAL A 72 7.89 -7.92 -9.51
CA VAL A 72 8.56 -9.05 -8.86
C VAL A 72 7.54 -10.11 -8.47
N THR A 73 7.97 -11.35 -8.46
CA THR A 73 7.15 -12.45 -7.96
C THR A 73 6.96 -12.36 -6.46
N TYR A 74 5.84 -12.86 -5.95
CA TYR A 74 5.45 -12.78 -4.54
C TYR A 74 6.54 -13.29 -3.58
N ASN A 75 7.23 -14.37 -3.94
CA ASN A 75 8.32 -14.96 -3.16
C ASN A 75 9.56 -14.07 -3.02
N ARG A 76 9.66 -12.98 -3.77
CA ARG A 76 10.74 -11.98 -3.65
C ARG A 76 10.39 -10.79 -2.75
N LEU A 77 9.10 -10.62 -2.43
CA LEU A 77 8.66 -9.52 -1.58
C LEU A 77 9.30 -9.52 -0.18
N PRO A 78 9.50 -10.66 0.50
CA PRO A 78 10.20 -10.67 1.79
C PRO A 78 11.57 -10.01 1.74
N ALA A 79 12.37 -10.31 0.71
CA ALA A 79 13.69 -9.72 0.55
C ALA A 79 13.65 -8.21 0.22
N ILE A 80 12.59 -7.73 -0.41
CA ILE A 80 12.38 -6.31 -0.66
C ILE A 80 12.00 -5.61 0.63
N TYR A 81 11.03 -6.15 1.37
CA TYR A 81 10.58 -5.56 2.63
C TYR A 81 11.68 -5.54 3.69
N SER A 82 12.49 -6.59 3.81
CA SER A 82 13.62 -6.59 4.76
C SER A 82 14.69 -5.52 4.49
N ASN A 83 14.69 -4.94 3.29
CA ASN A 83 15.57 -3.83 2.91
C ASN A 83 14.84 -2.48 2.78
N ALA A 84 13.55 -2.43 3.10
CA ALA A 84 12.74 -1.23 3.09
C ALA A 84 12.36 -0.85 4.52
N ARG A 85 12.40 0.43 4.84
CA ARG A 85 11.98 0.92 6.16
C ARG A 85 10.47 1.09 6.25
N LEU A 86 9.84 1.51 5.15
CA LEU A 86 8.42 1.78 5.09
C LEU A 86 7.84 1.28 3.76
N SER A 87 6.72 0.60 3.82
CA SER A 87 5.91 0.15 2.69
C SER A 87 4.66 1.00 2.58
N LEU A 88 4.42 1.58 1.42
CA LEU A 88 3.18 2.29 1.11
C LEU A 88 2.16 1.32 0.51
N ASN A 89 0.98 1.29 1.06
CA ASN A 89 -0.15 0.49 0.59
C ASN A 89 -1.39 1.36 0.38
N GLN A 90 -2.27 0.92 -0.52
CA GLN A 90 -3.50 1.62 -0.85
C GLN A 90 -4.62 0.60 -1.09
N MET A 91 -5.74 0.78 -0.40
CA MET A 91 -6.93 -0.07 -0.49
C MET A 91 -8.21 0.77 -0.51
N PRO A 92 -8.43 1.64 -1.49
CA PRO A 92 -9.49 2.66 -1.42
C PRO A 92 -10.90 2.06 -1.29
N TRP A 93 -11.12 0.85 -1.78
CA TRP A 93 -12.44 0.19 -1.81
C TRP A 93 -12.56 -0.98 -0.81
N PHE A 94 -11.47 -1.44 -0.23
CA PHE A 94 -11.45 -2.62 0.65
C PHE A 94 -11.40 -2.23 2.12
N LYS A 95 -12.41 -1.48 2.58
CA LYS A 95 -12.44 -0.95 3.95
C LYS A 95 -12.79 -1.98 5.03
N GLY A 96 -13.44 -3.09 4.65
CA GLY A 96 -13.76 -4.20 5.57
C GLY A 96 -12.71 -5.29 5.62
N GLY A 97 -11.50 -5.05 5.15
CA GLY A 97 -10.43 -6.05 5.13
C GLY A 97 -9.03 -5.43 5.18
N MET A 98 -8.02 -6.26 4.97
CA MET A 98 -6.61 -5.88 4.96
C MET A 98 -5.94 -6.51 3.74
N HIS A 99 -5.04 -5.77 3.09
CA HIS A 99 -4.21 -6.33 2.03
C HIS A 99 -3.10 -7.19 2.64
N ASP A 100 -2.81 -8.35 2.04
CA ASP A 100 -1.76 -9.30 2.44
C ASP A 100 -0.35 -8.69 2.49
N ARG A 101 -0.12 -7.61 1.77
CA ARG A 101 1.15 -6.85 1.81
C ARG A 101 1.44 -6.23 3.16
N ILE A 102 0.41 -5.86 3.94
CA ILE A 102 0.60 -5.25 5.26
C ILE A 102 1.25 -6.25 6.22
N PRO A 103 0.66 -7.42 6.52
CA PRO A 103 1.30 -8.39 7.40
C PRO A 103 2.63 -8.89 6.84
N LEU A 104 2.75 -9.05 5.52
CA LEU A 104 4.01 -9.48 4.90
C LEU A 104 5.13 -8.45 5.12
N ALA A 105 4.85 -7.15 5.00
CA ALA A 105 5.81 -6.09 5.30
C ALA A 105 6.26 -6.14 6.76
N LEU A 106 5.30 -6.17 7.70
CA LEU A 106 5.57 -6.21 9.13
C LEU A 106 6.39 -7.44 9.54
N MET A 107 6.06 -8.62 9.02
CA MET A 107 6.81 -9.87 9.29
C MET A 107 8.25 -9.81 8.79
N ASN A 108 8.57 -8.91 7.88
CA ASN A 108 9.92 -8.71 7.37
C ASN A 108 10.57 -7.41 7.88
N GLY A 109 10.06 -6.84 8.96
CA GLY A 109 10.65 -5.68 9.61
C GLY A 109 10.42 -4.35 8.89
N CYS A 110 9.47 -4.30 7.97
CA CYS A 110 9.10 -3.09 7.24
C CYS A 110 7.81 -2.52 7.82
N LEU A 111 7.83 -1.25 8.22
CA LEU A 111 6.63 -0.55 8.65
C LEU A 111 5.64 -0.41 7.48
N SER A 112 4.36 -0.24 7.77
CA SER A 112 3.33 -0.10 6.74
C SER A 112 2.56 1.21 6.90
N LEU A 113 2.50 1.99 5.82
CA LEU A 113 1.63 3.15 5.70
C LEU A 113 0.51 2.82 4.71
N THR A 114 -0.73 2.89 5.16
CA THR A 114 -1.90 2.50 4.36
C THR A 114 -3.05 3.47 4.55
N ASP A 115 -3.99 3.52 3.60
CA ASP A 115 -5.26 4.19 3.83
C ASP A 115 -6.09 3.41 4.86
N ALA A 116 -6.80 4.16 5.73
CA ALA A 116 -7.50 3.60 6.88
C ALA A 116 -8.56 2.56 6.47
N SER A 117 -8.66 1.50 7.26
CA SER A 117 -9.65 0.43 7.12
C SER A 117 -10.23 0.10 8.50
N THR A 118 -11.55 -0.06 8.58
CA THR A 118 -12.24 -0.46 9.80
C THR A 118 -11.81 -1.85 10.29
N TYR A 119 -11.37 -2.70 9.39
CA TYR A 119 -10.84 -4.01 9.75
C TYR A 119 -9.53 -3.90 10.56
N LEU A 120 -8.63 -3.00 10.16
CA LEU A 120 -7.38 -2.77 10.89
C LEU A 120 -7.65 -2.18 12.28
N THR A 121 -8.51 -1.15 12.36
CA THR A 121 -8.74 -0.42 13.60
C THR A 121 -9.68 -1.15 14.56
N ASP A 122 -10.82 -1.64 14.06
CA ASP A 122 -11.92 -2.12 14.90
C ASP A 122 -11.87 -3.63 15.14
N VAL A 123 -11.36 -4.41 14.17
CA VAL A 123 -11.31 -5.88 14.27
C VAL A 123 -9.96 -6.35 14.78
N LEU A 124 -8.86 -5.91 14.16
CA LEU A 124 -7.52 -6.35 14.53
C LEU A 124 -6.92 -5.49 15.65
N ASN A 125 -7.43 -4.28 15.86
CA ASN A 125 -6.89 -3.30 16.80
C ASN A 125 -5.37 -3.14 16.60
N ILE A 126 -4.96 -2.95 15.33
CA ILE A 126 -3.58 -2.75 14.90
C ILE A 126 -3.41 -1.29 14.52
N GLY A 127 -2.35 -0.67 15.00
CA GLY A 127 -2.04 0.73 14.76
C GLY A 127 -0.54 1.01 14.78
N GLU A 128 -0.19 2.22 15.16
CA GLU A 128 1.20 2.69 15.17
C GLU A 128 2.12 1.84 16.03
N ASN A 129 1.63 1.38 17.20
CA ASN A 129 2.41 0.53 18.10
C ASN A 129 2.81 -0.80 17.46
N GLU A 130 2.03 -1.29 16.51
CA GLU A 130 2.30 -2.49 15.73
C GLU A 130 2.95 -2.19 14.37
N GLY A 131 3.37 -0.95 14.15
CA GLY A 131 4.06 -0.53 12.93
C GLY A 131 3.14 -0.29 11.73
N VAL A 132 1.85 -0.10 11.95
CA VAL A 132 0.87 0.27 10.91
C VAL A 132 0.42 1.71 11.11
N TYR A 133 0.73 2.54 10.14
CA TYR A 133 0.33 3.93 10.08
C TYR A 133 -0.78 4.12 9.06
N THR A 134 -1.65 5.07 9.29
CA THR A 134 -2.76 5.33 8.38
C THR A 134 -2.75 6.75 7.87
N TYR A 135 -3.21 6.94 6.63
CA TYR A 135 -3.49 8.23 6.04
C TYR A 135 -4.93 8.30 5.53
N SER A 136 -5.45 9.51 5.35
CA SER A 136 -6.76 9.73 4.76
C SER A 136 -6.63 10.02 3.26
N LEU A 137 -7.48 9.38 2.45
CA LEU A 137 -7.61 9.73 1.02
C LEU A 137 -8.20 11.13 0.80
N GLU A 138 -8.86 11.69 1.81
CA GLU A 138 -9.37 13.07 1.77
C GLU A 138 -8.26 14.11 2.04
N ASN A 139 -7.10 13.68 2.54
CA ASN A 139 -5.97 14.54 2.88
C ASN A 139 -4.63 13.90 2.47
N ILE A 140 -4.48 13.63 1.17
CA ILE A 140 -3.25 13.03 0.60
C ILE A 140 -2.03 13.94 0.81
N GLU A 141 -2.24 15.25 0.90
CA GLU A 141 -1.17 16.22 1.13
C GLU A 141 -0.45 16.02 2.48
N SER A 142 -1.06 15.35 3.45
CA SER A 142 -0.40 15.01 4.73
C SER A 142 0.53 13.81 4.66
N VAL A 143 0.49 13.02 3.60
CA VAL A 143 1.28 11.77 3.47
C VAL A 143 2.79 12.01 3.60
N PRO A 144 3.39 13.05 2.99
CA PRO A 144 4.80 13.32 3.17
C PRO A 144 5.20 13.60 4.62
N ASP A 145 4.40 14.37 5.36
CA ASP A 145 4.67 14.69 6.76
C ASP A 145 4.62 13.41 7.62
N ILE A 146 3.62 12.57 7.43
CA ILE A 146 3.51 11.27 8.09
C ILE A 146 4.73 10.41 7.79
N ILE A 147 5.17 10.33 6.53
CA ILE A 147 6.37 9.57 6.15
C ILE A 147 7.60 10.12 6.86
N MET A 148 7.78 11.43 6.88
CA MET A 148 8.93 12.05 7.52
C MET A 148 8.94 11.84 9.03
N ASP A 149 7.79 11.90 9.69
CA ASP A 149 7.66 11.60 11.13
C ASP A 149 8.04 10.14 11.42
N ILE A 150 7.56 9.19 10.62
CA ILE A 150 7.92 7.77 10.73
C ILE A 150 9.44 7.58 10.54
N LEU A 151 10.01 8.19 9.50
CA LEU A 151 11.42 8.01 9.16
C LEU A 151 12.37 8.68 10.17
N ASN A 152 11.94 9.76 10.81
CA ASN A 152 12.73 10.46 11.84
C ASN A 152 12.60 9.82 13.23
N ASN A 153 11.60 9.00 13.46
CA ASN A 153 11.39 8.34 14.75
C ASN A 153 12.28 7.09 14.88
N THR A 154 13.43 7.23 15.53
CA THR A 154 14.40 6.14 15.72
C THR A 154 13.94 5.07 16.73
N ALA A 155 12.88 5.32 17.49
CA ALA A 155 12.35 4.34 18.43
C ALA A 155 11.92 3.03 17.74
N TYR A 156 11.50 3.11 16.47
CA TYR A 156 11.03 1.96 15.69
C TYR A 156 12.13 1.03 15.19
N ASP A 157 13.37 1.49 15.07
CA ASP A 157 14.51 0.62 14.70
C ASP A 157 14.73 -0.50 15.74
N ASN A 158 14.24 -0.31 16.96
CA ASN A 158 14.32 -1.28 18.05
C ASN A 158 13.03 -2.09 18.27
N CYS A 159 11.88 -1.67 17.74
CA CYS A 159 10.58 -2.29 17.98
C CYS A 159 10.22 -3.41 17.00
N VAL A 160 10.91 -3.52 15.87
CA VAL A 160 10.63 -4.52 14.83
C VAL A 160 10.60 -5.96 15.39
N PRO A 161 11.54 -6.41 16.25
CA PRO A 161 11.48 -7.74 16.85
C PRO A 161 10.26 -7.93 17.77
N GLU A 162 9.83 -6.89 18.48
CA GLU A 162 8.68 -6.93 19.39
C GLU A 162 7.37 -6.98 18.60
N ILE A 163 7.28 -6.26 17.48
CA ILE A 163 6.14 -6.29 16.56
C ILE A 163 5.96 -7.70 15.98
N ILE A 164 7.03 -8.31 15.50
CA ILE A 164 7.00 -9.69 14.96
C ILE A 164 6.51 -10.67 16.03
N ASN A 165 7.00 -10.55 17.26
CA ASN A 165 6.56 -11.41 18.36
C ASN A 165 5.08 -11.17 18.73
N SER A 166 4.64 -9.92 18.80
CA SER A 166 3.23 -9.60 19.12
C SER A 166 2.25 -10.07 18.04
N LEU A 167 2.64 -10.07 16.78
CA LEU A 167 1.85 -10.60 15.67
C LEU A 167 1.80 -12.13 15.67
N SER A 168 2.89 -12.79 16.07
CA SER A 168 2.93 -14.27 16.20
C SER A 168 2.07 -14.75 17.37
N ASP A 169 2.00 -13.99 18.46
CA ASP A 169 1.18 -14.31 19.63
C ASP A 169 -0.32 -14.04 19.39
N LYS A 170 -0.66 -13.10 18.53
CA LYS A 170 -2.04 -12.88 18.05
C LYS A 170 -2.35 -13.90 16.94
N ASN A 171 -2.44 -15.19 17.27
CA ASN A 171 -2.68 -16.35 16.39
C ASN A 171 -3.77 -16.18 15.29
N CYS A 172 -4.46 -15.05 15.26
CA CYS A 172 -5.61 -14.79 14.40
C CYS A 172 -5.25 -14.52 12.93
N VAL A 173 -4.02 -14.12 12.62
CA VAL A 173 -3.63 -13.72 11.25
C VAL A 173 -3.10 -14.93 10.45
N LEU A 174 -2.40 -15.85 11.10
CA LEU A 174 -1.81 -17.00 10.43
C LEU A 174 -2.82 -18.14 10.15
N GLU A 175 -3.82 -18.34 10.99
CA GLU A 175 -4.87 -19.32 10.76
C GLU A 175 -5.75 -18.99 9.55
N ASN A 176 -6.01 -17.68 9.31
CA ASN A 176 -6.79 -17.27 8.14
C ASN A 176 -6.02 -17.38 6.81
N ILE A 177 -4.70 -17.26 6.83
CA ILE A 177 -3.87 -17.44 5.61
C ILE A 177 -3.79 -18.92 5.23
N ASN A 178 -3.67 -19.82 6.19
CA ASN A 178 -3.62 -21.26 5.94
C ASN A 178 -4.98 -21.83 5.48
N SER A 179 -6.10 -21.24 5.90
CA SER A 179 -7.44 -21.67 5.45
C SER A 179 -7.78 -21.26 4.02
N LEU A 180 -7.04 -20.31 3.43
CA LEU A 180 -7.21 -19.85 2.04
C LEU A 180 -6.35 -20.63 1.04
N SER A 181 -5.38 -21.42 1.51
CA SER A 181 -4.51 -22.25 0.65
C SER A 181 -5.09 -23.63 0.34
N ASP A 182 -6.16 -24.05 1.00
CA ASP A 182 -6.77 -25.39 0.87
C ASP A 182 -8.10 -25.40 0.10
N ASN A 183 -8.43 -24.33 -0.69
CA ASN A 183 -9.60 -24.31 -1.57
C ASN A 183 -9.23 -24.00 -3.02
#